data_61f9a80ba799b57c577aaac0b4f0b0aa
#
_entry.id   61f9a80ba799b57c577aaac0b4f0b0aa
#
_cell.length_a   1.000
_cell.length_b   1.000
_cell.length_c   1.000
_cell.angle_alpha   90.00
_cell.angle_beta   90.00
_cell.angle_gamma   90.00
#
_symmetry.space_group_name_H-M   'P 1'
#
loop_
_entity.id
_entity.type
_entity.pdbx_description
1 polymer ?
#
loop_
_entity_poly.entity_id
_entity_poly.type
_entity_poly.pdbx_seq_one_letter_code
_entity_poly.pdbx_strand_id
1 'polypeptide(L)'
;MTSSREIVFDLPPAIDIDHFRLVTAGLTRCALEAAASRVDDPAGRVDRRGRVTRAVHANMEWWAVVLHGVLDTANGLPSTLRAYLVELAEASIRHGARVLQEDAAVDPLLAVNRSLIERLRRSAGRQAIPEPARAALAVVGDR
;
A
#
# COMPACT_ATOMS: atom_id res chain seq x y z
N MET A 1 -16.45 -7.34 -26.44
CA MET A 1 -16.83 -7.38 -25.03
C MET A 1 -15.59 -7.50 -24.18
N THR A 2 -15.20 -6.42 -23.62
CA THR A 2 -14.17 -6.40 -22.62
C THR A 2 -14.75 -6.95 -21.33
N SER A 3 -14.64 -8.25 -21.13
CA SER A 3 -14.73 -8.73 -19.78
C SER A 3 -13.61 -8.04 -19.02
N SER A 4 -13.98 -7.21 -18.09
CA SER A 4 -13.06 -6.78 -17.05
C SER A 4 -12.65 -8.04 -16.31
N ARG A 5 -11.72 -8.77 -16.89
CA ARG A 5 -10.97 -9.72 -16.09
C ARG A 5 -10.25 -8.86 -15.07
N GLU A 6 -10.85 -8.75 -13.92
CA GLU A 6 -10.11 -8.27 -12.77
C GLU A 6 -8.90 -9.17 -12.65
N ILE A 7 -7.79 -8.62 -13.03
CA ILE A 7 -6.52 -9.30 -13.03
C ILE A 7 -6.20 -9.58 -11.57
N VAL A 8 -6.31 -10.85 -11.19
CA VAL A 8 -5.77 -11.32 -9.94
C VAL A 8 -4.26 -11.15 -10.08
N PHE A 9 -3.70 -10.21 -9.32
CA PHE A 9 -2.27 -10.01 -9.37
C PHE A 9 -1.65 -10.41 -8.04
N ASP A 10 -0.57 -11.15 -8.13
CA ASP A 10 0.32 -11.34 -7.02
C ASP A 10 1.46 -10.33 -7.14
N LEU A 11 1.76 -9.67 -6.04
CA LEU A 11 2.95 -8.85 -5.97
C LEU A 11 4.18 -9.76 -6.09
N PRO A 12 5.29 -9.27 -6.67
CA PRO A 12 6.52 -10.04 -6.73
C PRO A 12 6.89 -10.61 -5.34
N PRO A 13 7.45 -11.84 -5.28
CA PRO A 13 7.75 -12.50 -3.98
C PRO A 13 8.67 -11.70 -3.06
N ALA A 14 9.46 -10.79 -3.61
CA ALA A 14 10.32 -9.90 -2.83
C ALA A 14 9.55 -8.85 -2.03
N ILE A 15 8.26 -8.66 -2.32
CA ILE A 15 7.42 -7.66 -1.64
C ILE A 15 6.68 -8.34 -0.51
N ASP A 16 7.03 -7.99 0.72
CA ASP A 16 6.44 -8.55 1.93
C ASP A 16 5.17 -7.77 2.32
N ILE A 17 4.02 -8.41 2.12
CA ILE A 17 2.71 -7.83 2.44
C ILE A 17 2.49 -7.70 3.95
N ASP A 18 2.98 -8.64 4.74
CA ASP A 18 2.84 -8.58 6.18
C ASP A 18 3.63 -7.40 6.75
N HIS A 19 4.83 -7.16 6.21
CA HIS A 19 5.62 -5.99 6.55
C HIS A 19 4.90 -4.70 6.15
N PHE A 20 4.25 -4.68 4.99
CA PHE A 20 3.44 -3.53 4.55
C PHE A 20 2.30 -3.22 5.52
N ARG A 21 1.62 -4.23 6.04
CA ARG A 21 0.58 -4.05 7.05
C ARG A 21 1.13 -3.46 8.34
N LEU A 22 2.32 -3.89 8.76
CA LEU A 22 2.98 -3.32 9.94
C LEU A 22 3.37 -1.86 9.72
N VAL A 23 3.90 -1.52 8.57
CA VAL A 23 4.23 -0.15 8.19
C VAL A 23 2.96 0.72 8.20
N THR A 24 1.88 0.23 7.62
CA THR A 24 0.60 0.95 7.59
C THR A 24 0.01 1.14 8.99
N ALA A 25 0.14 0.14 9.87
CA ALA A 25 -0.28 0.25 11.26
C ALA A 25 0.52 1.33 12.01
N GLY A 26 1.81 1.45 11.74
CA GLY A 26 2.64 2.51 12.28
C GLY A 26 2.19 3.91 11.88
N LEU A 27 1.88 4.11 10.61
CA LEU A 27 1.31 5.36 10.11
C LEU A 27 -0.06 5.66 10.72
N THR A 28 -0.89 4.64 10.87
CA THR A 28 -2.21 4.78 11.49
C THR A 28 -2.10 5.30 12.93
N ARG A 29 -1.17 4.74 13.71
CA ARG A 29 -0.91 5.22 15.06
C ARG A 29 -0.47 6.68 15.08
N CYS A 30 0.40 7.08 14.16
CA CYS A 30 0.84 8.48 14.05
C CYS A 30 -0.33 9.41 13.74
N ALA A 31 -1.23 9.03 12.84
CA ALA A 31 -2.42 9.82 12.51
C ALA A 31 -3.35 9.96 13.71
N LEU A 32 -3.57 8.87 14.46
CA LEU A 32 -4.41 8.88 15.65
C LEU A 32 -3.82 9.74 16.76
N GLU A 33 -2.51 9.66 16.99
CA GLU A 33 -1.81 10.50 17.96
C GLU A 33 -1.93 11.99 17.59
N ALA A 34 -1.76 12.33 16.33
CA ALA A 34 -1.91 13.70 15.84
C ALA A 34 -3.32 14.24 16.06
N ALA A 35 -4.35 13.41 15.79
CA ALA A 35 -5.75 13.80 15.99
C ALA A 35 -6.12 13.97 17.47
N ALA A 36 -5.49 13.18 18.36
CA ALA A 36 -5.76 13.23 19.80
C ALA A 36 -4.95 14.33 20.51
N SER A 37 -3.93 14.87 19.88
CA SER A 37 -3.02 15.86 20.49
C SER A 37 -3.69 17.22 20.56
N ARG A 38 -4.17 17.59 21.77
CA ARG A 38 -4.85 18.86 22.03
C ARG A 38 -4.03 19.85 22.87
N VAL A 39 -2.91 19.38 23.41
CA VAL A 39 -2.10 20.16 24.35
C VAL A 39 -0.70 20.30 23.77
N ASP A 40 -0.17 21.52 23.86
CA ASP A 40 1.18 21.83 23.44
C ASP A 40 2.17 21.35 24.50
N ASP A 41 2.54 20.07 24.42
CA ASP A 41 3.56 19.42 25.25
C ASP A 41 4.85 19.31 24.45
N PRO A 42 5.88 20.12 24.71
CA PRO A 42 7.12 20.08 23.93
C PRO A 42 7.82 18.73 23.95
N ALA A 43 7.88 18.03 25.09
CA ALA A 43 8.50 16.71 25.18
C ALA A 43 7.71 15.67 24.39
N GLY A 44 6.39 15.66 24.54
CA GLY A 44 5.52 14.77 23.78
C GLY A 44 5.57 15.06 22.28
N ARG A 45 5.73 16.31 21.88
CA ARG A 45 5.89 16.69 20.47
C ARG A 45 7.17 16.12 19.86
N VAL A 46 8.29 16.17 20.59
CA VAL A 46 9.56 15.60 20.14
C VAL A 46 9.42 14.08 19.96
N ASP A 47 8.80 13.39 20.92
CA ASP A 47 8.59 11.94 20.86
C ASP A 47 7.68 11.55 19.68
N ARG A 48 6.59 12.29 19.47
CA ARG A 48 5.70 12.09 18.34
C ARG A 48 6.42 12.31 17.01
N ARG A 49 7.24 13.35 16.92
CA ARG A 49 8.04 13.64 15.72
C ARG A 49 8.99 12.48 15.40
N GLY A 50 9.64 11.93 16.41
CA GLY A 50 10.51 10.77 16.25
C GLY A 50 9.75 9.55 15.74
N ARG A 51 8.55 9.29 16.25
CA ARG A 51 7.70 8.19 15.78
C ARG A 51 7.24 8.40 14.34
N VAL A 52 6.82 9.61 14.00
CA VAL A 52 6.44 9.97 12.62
C VAL A 52 7.61 9.76 11.66
N THR A 53 8.78 10.24 12.02
CA THR A 53 9.99 10.10 11.20
C THR A 53 10.28 8.64 10.92
N ARG A 54 10.27 7.77 11.94
CA ARG A 54 10.50 6.34 11.78
C ARG A 54 9.42 5.67 10.91
N ALA A 55 8.16 5.99 11.16
CA ALA A 55 7.04 5.40 10.41
C ALA A 55 7.08 5.82 8.93
N VAL A 56 7.37 7.07 8.65
CA VAL A 56 7.46 7.59 7.27
C VAL A 56 8.66 7.01 6.54
N HIS A 57 9.83 6.89 7.19
CA HIS A 57 10.99 6.24 6.59
C HIS A 57 10.71 4.78 6.25
N ALA A 58 10.08 4.04 7.16
CA ALA A 58 9.71 2.63 6.91
C ALA A 58 8.77 2.52 5.71
N ASN A 59 7.81 3.44 5.59
CA ASN A 59 6.89 3.48 4.45
C ASN A 59 7.61 3.81 3.14
N MET A 60 8.50 4.78 3.15
CA MET A 60 9.28 5.16 1.97
C MET A 60 10.19 4.01 1.52
N GLU A 61 10.83 3.32 2.44
CA GLU A 61 11.67 2.16 2.13
C GLU A 61 10.86 1.03 1.50
N TRP A 62 9.69 0.74 2.04
CA TRP A 62 8.82 -0.30 1.49
C TRP A 62 8.40 0.04 0.05
N TRP A 63 7.95 1.28 -0.19
CA TRP A 63 7.56 1.73 -1.52
C TRP A 63 8.75 1.80 -2.50
N ALA A 64 9.94 2.08 -2.02
CA ALA A 64 11.15 2.04 -2.85
C ALA A 64 11.45 0.60 -3.31
N VAL A 65 11.25 -0.39 -2.45
CA VAL A 65 11.37 -1.81 -2.82
C VAL A 65 10.32 -2.19 -3.86
N VAL A 66 9.08 -1.74 -3.69
CA VAL A 66 8.02 -1.94 -4.69
C VAL A 66 8.39 -1.33 -6.02
N LEU A 67 8.80 -0.07 -6.01
CA LEU A 67 9.17 0.66 -7.23
C LEU A 67 10.30 -0.07 -7.98
N HIS A 68 11.33 -0.49 -7.26
CA HIS A 68 12.44 -1.24 -7.85
C HIS A 68 11.94 -2.57 -8.45
N GLY A 69 11.09 -3.29 -7.74
CA GLY A 69 10.55 -4.57 -8.20
C GLY A 69 9.66 -4.44 -9.43
N VAL A 70 8.81 -3.39 -9.49
CA VAL A 70 7.89 -3.22 -10.62
C VAL A 70 8.57 -2.64 -11.87
N LEU A 71 9.70 -1.96 -11.72
CA LEU A 71 10.49 -1.49 -12.85
C LEU A 71 11.26 -2.63 -13.52
N ASP A 72 11.46 -3.74 -12.83
CA ASP A 72 12.05 -4.94 -13.42
C ASP A 72 11.01 -5.62 -14.31
N THR A 73 11.27 -5.62 -15.61
CA THR A 73 10.34 -6.21 -16.59
C THR A 73 10.25 -7.73 -16.50
N ALA A 74 11.19 -8.38 -15.82
CA ALA A 74 11.21 -9.84 -15.64
C ALA A 74 10.12 -10.34 -14.68
N ASN A 75 9.43 -9.46 -13.94
CA ASN A 75 8.41 -9.87 -12.97
C ASN A 75 7.08 -10.31 -13.60
N GLY A 76 6.87 -10.11 -14.91
CA GLY A 76 5.66 -10.53 -15.60
C GLY A 76 4.39 -9.75 -15.26
N LEU A 77 4.49 -8.63 -14.55
CA LEU A 77 3.32 -7.81 -14.23
C LEU A 77 2.70 -7.19 -15.48
N PRO A 78 1.35 -7.16 -15.58
CA PRO A 78 0.68 -6.41 -16.65
C PRO A 78 1.08 -4.93 -16.64
N SER A 79 1.19 -4.33 -17.81
CA SER A 79 1.65 -2.94 -17.94
C SER A 79 0.76 -1.93 -17.21
N THR A 80 -0.55 -2.14 -17.20
CA THR A 80 -1.49 -1.29 -16.48
C THR A 80 -1.29 -1.34 -14.97
N LEU A 81 -1.05 -2.52 -14.44
CA LEU A 81 -0.78 -2.70 -13.01
C LEU A 81 0.58 -2.11 -12.64
N ARG A 82 1.58 -2.32 -13.49
CA ARG A 82 2.91 -1.74 -13.30
C ARG A 82 2.83 -0.22 -13.21
N ALA A 83 2.14 0.43 -14.17
CA ALA A 83 1.95 1.87 -14.18
C ALA A 83 1.24 2.36 -12.90
N TYR A 84 0.23 1.65 -12.46
CA TYR A 84 -0.49 1.96 -11.22
C TYR A 84 0.42 1.91 -10.00
N LEU A 85 1.19 0.85 -9.85
CA LEU A 85 2.11 0.68 -8.71
C LEU A 85 3.24 1.71 -8.73
N VAL A 86 3.77 2.04 -9.90
CA VAL A 86 4.79 3.10 -10.05
C VAL A 86 4.22 4.43 -9.59
N GLU A 87 3.02 4.78 -10.03
CA GLU A 87 2.35 6.02 -9.64
C GLU A 87 2.15 6.10 -8.12
N LEU A 88 1.66 5.04 -7.50
CA LEU A 88 1.48 4.98 -6.05
C LEU A 88 2.81 5.10 -5.30
N ALA A 89 3.84 4.39 -5.76
CA ALA A 89 5.16 4.42 -5.14
C ALA A 89 5.77 5.83 -5.21
N GLU A 90 5.74 6.45 -6.36
CA GLU A 90 6.27 7.81 -6.55
C GLU A 90 5.51 8.83 -5.69
N ALA A 91 4.19 8.75 -5.66
CA ALA A 91 3.36 9.62 -4.84
C ALA A 91 3.66 9.46 -3.34
N SER A 92 3.80 8.21 -2.88
CA SER A 92 4.11 7.91 -1.48
C SER A 92 5.48 8.42 -1.07
N ILE A 93 6.49 8.21 -1.89
CA ILE A 93 7.85 8.65 -1.61
C ILE A 93 7.92 10.17 -1.59
N ARG A 94 7.28 10.82 -2.55
CA ARG A 94 7.25 12.30 -2.64
C ARG A 94 6.52 12.91 -1.45
N HIS A 95 5.36 12.39 -1.09
CA HIS A 95 4.61 12.90 0.07
C HIS A 95 5.33 12.60 1.38
N GLY A 96 5.98 11.44 1.49
CA GLY A 96 6.82 11.11 2.65
C GLY A 96 7.92 12.15 2.87
N ALA A 97 8.59 12.57 1.81
CA ALA A 97 9.59 13.63 1.88
C ALA A 97 8.98 14.95 2.40
N ARG A 98 7.76 15.29 1.98
CA ARG A 98 7.05 16.48 2.47
C ARG A 98 6.70 16.37 3.95
N VAL A 99 6.29 15.21 4.42
CA VAL A 99 6.04 14.99 5.86
C VAL A 99 7.31 15.24 6.67
N LEU A 100 8.44 14.74 6.20
CA LEU A 100 9.72 14.89 6.90
C LEU A 100 10.27 16.31 6.87
N GLN A 101 10.07 17.03 5.78
CA GLN A 101 10.67 18.36 5.56
C GLN A 101 9.73 19.51 5.93
N GLU A 102 8.44 19.37 5.67
CA GLU A 102 7.44 20.43 5.76
C GLU A 102 6.40 20.19 6.86
N ASP A 103 6.53 19.10 7.61
CA ASP A 103 5.55 18.69 8.64
C ASP A 103 4.14 18.46 8.07
N ALA A 104 4.06 17.99 6.84
CA ALA A 104 2.78 17.65 6.21
C ALA A 104 2.10 16.47 6.93
N ALA A 105 0.78 16.35 6.80
CA ALA A 105 0.02 15.26 7.41
C ALA A 105 0.37 13.91 6.81
N VAL A 106 0.31 12.84 7.63
CA VAL A 106 0.55 11.46 7.17
C VAL A 106 -0.67 10.84 6.48
N ASP A 107 -1.85 11.47 6.59
CA ASP A 107 -3.12 10.94 6.08
C ASP A 107 -3.09 10.55 4.60
N PRO A 108 -2.47 11.32 3.68
CA PRO A 108 -2.36 10.89 2.28
C PRO A 108 -1.57 9.61 2.09
N LEU A 109 -0.54 9.36 2.91
CA LEU A 109 0.21 8.09 2.87
C LEU A 109 -0.68 6.92 3.26
N LEU A 110 -1.51 7.10 4.29
CA LEU A 110 -2.48 6.10 4.72
C LEU A 110 -3.52 5.81 3.65
N ALA A 111 -4.03 6.83 2.98
CA ALA A 111 -5.01 6.66 1.91
C ALA A 111 -4.46 5.78 0.78
N VAL A 112 -3.22 6.02 0.36
CA VAL A 112 -2.54 5.22 -0.66
C VAL A 112 -2.38 3.77 -0.19
N ASN A 113 -1.88 3.57 1.02
CA ASN A 113 -1.63 2.23 1.57
C ASN A 113 -2.93 1.45 1.72
N ARG A 114 -4.00 2.07 2.21
CA ARG A 114 -5.31 1.44 2.36
C ARG A 114 -5.92 1.05 1.02
N SER A 115 -5.74 1.88 -0.02
CA SER A 115 -6.19 1.55 -1.38
C SER A 115 -5.53 0.29 -1.90
N LEU A 116 -4.23 0.14 -1.71
CA LEU A 116 -3.51 -1.06 -2.13
C LEU A 116 -3.94 -2.28 -1.29
N ILE A 117 -4.03 -2.15 0.03
CA ILE A 117 -4.48 -3.23 0.92
C ILE A 117 -5.87 -3.73 0.52
N GLU A 118 -6.80 -2.82 0.23
CA GLU A 118 -8.15 -3.17 -0.19
C GLU A 118 -8.14 -3.95 -1.49
N ARG A 119 -7.33 -3.54 -2.44
CA ARG A 119 -7.17 -4.23 -3.72
C ARG A 119 -6.59 -5.63 -3.55
N LEU A 120 -5.58 -5.77 -2.71
CA LEU A 120 -4.97 -7.05 -2.38
C LEU A 120 -5.96 -7.98 -1.67
N ARG A 121 -6.77 -7.44 -0.77
CA ARG A 121 -7.81 -8.21 -0.06
C ARG A 121 -8.85 -8.75 -1.02
N ARG A 122 -9.32 -7.95 -1.97
CA ARG A 122 -10.26 -8.42 -3.00
C ARG A 122 -9.66 -9.50 -3.87
N SER A 123 -8.41 -9.34 -4.25
CA SER A 123 -7.67 -10.34 -5.03
C SER A 123 -7.51 -11.66 -4.27
N ALA A 124 -7.12 -11.59 -2.99
CA ALA A 124 -6.98 -12.77 -2.12
C ALA A 124 -8.33 -13.48 -1.89
N GLY A 125 -9.41 -12.73 -1.71
CA GLY A 125 -10.75 -13.28 -1.56
C GLY A 125 -11.19 -14.11 -2.77
N ARG A 126 -10.80 -13.71 -3.97
CA ARG A 126 -11.08 -14.47 -5.19
C ARG A 126 -10.22 -15.73 -5.31
N GLN A 127 -8.96 -15.65 -4.93
CA GLN A 127 -8.07 -16.82 -4.91
C GLN A 127 -8.51 -17.87 -3.89
N ALA A 128 -9.21 -17.46 -2.85
CA ALA A 128 -9.74 -18.36 -1.81
C ALA A 128 -10.98 -19.15 -2.24
N ILE A 129 -11.56 -18.87 -3.42
CA ILE A 129 -12.70 -19.65 -3.94
C ILE A 129 -12.21 -21.05 -4.30
N PRO A 130 -12.85 -22.14 -3.77
CA PRO A 130 -12.47 -23.51 -4.09
C PRO A 130 -12.49 -23.77 -5.59
N GLU A 131 -11.55 -24.59 -6.08
CA GLU A 131 -11.43 -24.93 -7.50
C GLU A 131 -12.72 -25.43 -8.14
N PRO A 132 -13.53 -26.29 -7.49
CA PRO A 132 -14.81 -26.71 -8.07
C PRO A 132 -15.78 -25.55 -8.27
N ALA A 133 -15.81 -24.58 -7.36
CA ALA A 133 -16.64 -23.38 -7.49
C ALA A 133 -16.14 -22.46 -8.60
N ARG A 134 -14.83 -22.34 -8.78
CA ARG A 134 -14.24 -21.59 -9.90
C ARG A 134 -14.59 -22.20 -11.24
N ALA A 135 -14.50 -23.52 -11.35
CA ALA A 135 -14.85 -24.24 -12.56
C ALA A 135 -16.33 -24.04 -12.92
N ALA A 136 -17.22 -24.09 -11.92
CA ALA A 136 -18.65 -23.83 -12.11
C ALA A 136 -18.92 -22.39 -12.56
N LEU A 137 -18.24 -21.41 -11.97
CA LEU A 137 -18.35 -20.00 -12.36
C LEU A 137 -17.80 -19.75 -13.76
N ALA A 138 -16.70 -20.40 -14.15
CA ALA A 138 -16.12 -20.29 -15.47
C ALA A 138 -17.05 -20.84 -16.54
N VAL A 139 -17.73 -21.97 -16.29
CA VAL A 139 -18.71 -22.57 -17.20
C VAL A 139 -19.93 -21.64 -17.40
N VAL A 140 -20.38 -20.99 -16.32
CA VAL A 140 -21.50 -20.04 -16.41
C VAL A 140 -21.08 -18.77 -17.14
N GLY A 141 -19.82 -18.35 -17.01
CA GLY A 141 -19.28 -17.16 -17.68
C GLY A 141 -19.06 -17.33 -19.17
N ASP A 142 -18.97 -18.56 -19.69
CA ASP A 142 -18.71 -18.86 -21.11
C ASP A 142 -19.99 -18.97 -21.96
N ARG A 143 -21.15 -18.69 -21.41
CA ARG A 143 -22.41 -18.71 -22.14
C ARG A 143 -22.96 -17.33 -22.44
#